data_603507abe1fb98acf6289c35aef620f8
#
_entry.id   603507abe1fb98acf6289c35aef620f8
#
_cell.length_a   1.000
_cell.length_b   1.000
_cell.length_c   1.000
_cell.angle_alpha   90.00
_cell.angle_beta   90.00
_cell.angle_gamma   90.00
#
_symmetry.space_group_name_H-M   'P 1'
#
loop_
_entity.id
_entity.type
_entity.pdbx_description
1 polymer ?
#
loop_
_entity_poly.entity_id
_entity_poly.type
_entity_poly.pdbx_seq_one_letter_code
_entity_poly.pdbx_strand_id
1 'polypeptide(L)'
;MIEHISLRCSDPRASRKFYERALAPLGYKVGKDYGDAFGFIQDGRHDFWVTEGEVGTPGHLAFHAKTPSAVKAFYRAALAAGAKDNGAPGIRDEYGYAAFVLDPDGHNVEAVVWEEELGTPNRGRVARKSSGKSGGKSAGKPRGKSAAKRRAARK
;
A
#
# COMPACT_ATOMS: atom_id res chain seq x y z
N MET A 1 1.33 5.23 -18.34
CA MET A 1 0.74 6.26 -17.46
C MET A 1 -0.72 5.89 -17.25
N ILE A 2 -1.21 5.87 -16.00
CA ILE A 2 -2.64 5.69 -15.71
C ILE A 2 -3.32 7.04 -15.89
N GLU A 3 -4.45 7.07 -16.63
CA GLU A 3 -5.21 8.29 -16.87
C GLU A 3 -6.25 8.49 -15.77
N HIS A 4 -7.02 7.45 -15.47
CA HIS A 4 -7.95 7.44 -14.34
C HIS A 4 -8.18 6.02 -13.79
N ILE A 5 -8.71 5.96 -12.57
CA ILE A 5 -9.12 4.73 -11.91
C ILE A 5 -10.58 4.90 -11.48
N SER A 6 -11.39 3.82 -11.60
CA SER A 6 -12.75 3.78 -11.11
C SER A 6 -12.92 2.66 -10.09
N LEU A 7 -13.44 2.99 -8.90
CA LEU A 7 -13.91 2.02 -7.91
C LEU A 7 -15.40 1.78 -8.03
N ARG A 8 -15.82 0.55 -7.77
CA ARG A 8 -17.25 0.24 -7.57
C ARG A 8 -17.65 0.52 -6.14
N CYS A 9 -18.86 1.02 -5.96
CA CYS A 9 -19.45 1.27 -4.65
C CYS A 9 -20.89 0.76 -4.58
N SER A 10 -21.29 0.31 -3.40
CA SER A 10 -22.65 -0.18 -3.14
C SER A 10 -23.66 0.95 -2.93
N ASP A 11 -23.21 2.09 -2.37
CA ASP A 11 -24.00 3.32 -2.17
C ASP A 11 -23.23 4.53 -2.70
N PRO A 12 -23.59 5.04 -3.89
CA PRO A 12 -22.88 6.15 -4.51
C PRO A 12 -22.94 7.44 -3.71
N ARG A 13 -24.02 7.71 -2.96
CA ARG A 13 -24.14 8.90 -2.15
C ARG A 13 -23.28 8.85 -0.89
N ALA A 14 -23.23 7.69 -0.24
CA ALA A 14 -22.36 7.47 0.91
C ALA A 14 -20.89 7.56 0.50
N SER A 15 -20.50 6.91 -0.60
CA SER A 15 -19.13 6.94 -1.12
C SER A 15 -18.72 8.34 -1.58
N ARG A 16 -19.60 9.08 -2.28
CA ARG A 16 -19.36 10.48 -2.62
C ARG A 16 -19.03 11.31 -1.38
N LYS A 17 -19.90 11.26 -0.36
CA LYS A 17 -19.74 12.01 0.88
C LYS A 17 -18.45 11.64 1.61
N PHE A 18 -18.10 10.37 1.60
CA PHE A 18 -16.87 9.86 2.19
C PHE A 18 -15.65 10.42 1.48
N TYR A 19 -15.51 10.20 0.16
CA TYR A 19 -14.34 10.62 -0.61
C TYR A 19 -14.20 12.14 -0.70
N GLU A 20 -15.30 12.89 -0.79
CA GLU A 20 -15.28 14.35 -0.77
C GLU A 20 -14.61 14.90 0.50
N ARG A 21 -14.87 14.28 1.66
CA ARG A 21 -14.27 14.68 2.95
C ARG A 21 -12.85 14.13 3.13
N ALA A 22 -12.68 12.85 2.85
CA ALA A 22 -11.40 12.17 3.06
C ALA A 22 -10.29 12.73 2.17
N LEU A 23 -10.58 13.04 0.91
CA LEU A 23 -9.60 13.48 -0.06
C LEU A 23 -9.41 15.00 -0.12
N ALA A 24 -10.29 15.81 0.52
CA ALA A 24 -10.14 17.27 0.56
C ALA A 24 -8.76 17.73 1.09
N PRO A 25 -8.18 17.13 2.16
CA PRO A 25 -6.83 17.49 2.62
C PRO A 25 -5.71 17.21 1.62
N LEU A 26 -5.98 16.35 0.63
CA LEU A 26 -5.04 16.03 -0.45
C LEU A 26 -5.24 16.94 -1.68
N GLY A 27 -6.23 17.84 -1.65
CA GLY A 27 -6.51 18.77 -2.73
C GLY A 27 -7.57 18.31 -3.73
N TYR A 28 -8.20 17.16 -3.50
CA TYR A 28 -9.30 16.67 -4.33
C TYR A 28 -10.64 17.37 -3.99
N LYS A 29 -11.45 17.50 -5.00
CA LYS A 29 -12.85 17.94 -4.88
C LYS A 29 -13.74 17.19 -5.87
N VAL A 30 -15.04 17.15 -5.66
CA VAL A 30 -15.99 16.64 -6.65
C VAL A 30 -15.96 17.54 -7.88
N GLY A 31 -15.69 16.98 -9.04
CA GLY A 31 -15.62 17.68 -10.32
C GLY A 31 -16.74 17.27 -11.28
N LYS A 32 -17.16 16.03 -11.24
CA LYS A 32 -18.28 15.49 -12.04
C LYS A 32 -19.24 14.73 -11.15
N ASP A 33 -20.54 14.88 -11.41
CA ASP A 33 -21.62 14.24 -10.69
C ASP A 33 -22.68 13.79 -11.71
N TYR A 34 -22.83 12.48 -11.86
CA TYR A 34 -23.83 11.84 -12.74
C TYR A 34 -24.92 11.12 -11.95
N GLY A 35 -24.92 11.24 -10.62
CA GLY A 35 -25.87 10.59 -9.71
C GLY A 35 -25.44 9.19 -9.28
N ASP A 36 -25.03 8.35 -10.21
CA ASP A 36 -24.53 6.97 -10.02
C ASP A 36 -22.99 6.87 -10.16
N ALA A 37 -22.37 7.94 -10.65
CA ALA A 37 -20.91 8.05 -10.82
C ALA A 37 -20.40 9.45 -10.44
N PHE A 38 -19.33 9.51 -9.68
CA PHE A 38 -18.69 10.75 -9.23
C PHE A 38 -17.23 10.77 -9.64
N GLY A 39 -16.82 11.81 -10.38
CA GLY A 39 -15.43 12.07 -10.73
C GLY A 39 -14.82 13.08 -9.78
N PHE A 40 -13.70 12.73 -9.17
CA PHE A 40 -12.93 13.62 -8.30
C PHE A 40 -11.79 14.24 -9.11
N ILE A 41 -11.58 15.54 -8.88
CA ILE A 41 -10.60 16.33 -9.63
C ILE A 41 -9.53 16.87 -8.70
N GLN A 42 -8.26 16.70 -9.12
CA GLN A 42 -7.09 17.34 -8.55
C GLN A 42 -6.24 17.91 -9.70
N ASP A 43 -5.68 19.10 -9.54
CA ASP A 43 -4.82 19.76 -10.52
C ASP A 43 -5.37 19.74 -11.96
N GLY A 44 -6.70 19.89 -12.10
CA GLY A 44 -7.41 19.95 -13.40
C GLY A 44 -7.72 18.59 -14.04
N ARG A 45 -7.41 17.47 -13.37
CA ARG A 45 -7.61 16.11 -13.90
C ARG A 45 -8.63 15.33 -13.06
N HIS A 46 -9.55 14.62 -13.76
CA HIS A 46 -10.47 13.68 -13.12
C HIS A 46 -9.84 12.29 -13.16
N ASP A 47 -8.91 12.03 -12.28
CA ASP A 47 -8.11 10.79 -12.26
C ASP A 47 -8.67 9.72 -11.30
N PHE A 48 -9.66 10.07 -10.49
CA PHE A 48 -10.33 9.15 -9.59
C PHE A 48 -11.86 9.21 -9.73
N TRP A 49 -12.48 8.04 -9.88
CA TRP A 49 -13.93 7.88 -10.03
C TRP A 49 -14.48 6.85 -9.04
N VAL A 50 -15.70 7.10 -8.61
CA VAL A 50 -16.51 6.14 -7.84
C VAL A 50 -17.82 5.94 -8.59
N THR A 51 -18.18 4.70 -8.86
CA THR A 51 -19.32 4.34 -9.69
C THR A 51 -20.15 3.26 -9.03
N GLU A 52 -21.47 3.41 -9.00
CA GLU A 52 -22.40 2.40 -8.49
C GLU A 52 -22.20 1.05 -9.19
N GLY A 53 -22.28 -0.03 -8.40
CA GLY A 53 -22.22 -1.39 -8.91
C GLY A 53 -21.81 -2.41 -7.89
N GLU A 54 -21.73 -3.65 -8.31
CA GLU A 54 -21.25 -4.74 -7.48
C GLU A 54 -19.76 -4.50 -7.11
N VAL A 55 -19.49 -4.47 -5.82
CA VAL A 55 -18.15 -4.11 -5.30
C VAL A 55 -17.11 -5.19 -5.59
N GLY A 56 -17.50 -6.46 -5.59
CA GLY A 56 -16.57 -7.57 -5.80
C GLY A 56 -15.49 -7.63 -4.70
N THR A 57 -14.26 -7.95 -5.09
CA THR A 57 -13.11 -7.93 -4.17
C THR A 57 -12.66 -6.49 -3.94
N PRO A 58 -12.60 -6.02 -2.67
CA PRO A 58 -12.11 -4.68 -2.38
C PRO A 58 -10.69 -4.43 -2.88
N GLY A 59 -10.47 -3.28 -3.50
CA GLY A 59 -9.18 -2.87 -4.03
C GLY A 59 -8.33 -2.10 -3.03
N HIS A 60 -7.09 -1.77 -3.47
CA HIS A 60 -6.18 -0.86 -2.77
C HIS A 60 -5.83 0.32 -3.67
N LEU A 61 -6.03 1.54 -3.16
CA LEU A 61 -5.63 2.78 -3.82
C LEU A 61 -4.78 3.63 -2.90
N ALA A 62 -3.66 4.12 -3.42
CA ALA A 62 -2.79 5.08 -2.75
C ALA A 62 -2.87 6.45 -3.43
N PHE A 63 -3.16 7.49 -2.65
CA PHE A 63 -3.16 8.87 -3.07
C PHE A 63 -1.89 9.57 -2.60
N HIS A 64 -1.23 10.27 -3.52
CA HIS A 64 -0.06 11.07 -3.18
C HIS A 64 -0.44 12.26 -2.30
N ALA A 65 0.27 12.43 -1.19
CA ALA A 65 0.16 13.57 -0.29
C ALA A 65 1.44 14.39 -0.33
N LYS A 66 1.33 15.72 -0.39
CA LYS A 66 2.49 16.62 -0.49
C LYS A 66 3.32 16.69 0.81
N THR A 67 2.74 16.33 1.96
CA THR A 67 3.40 16.43 3.27
C THR A 67 2.85 15.39 4.26
N PRO A 68 3.63 15.02 5.29
CA PRO A 68 3.12 14.20 6.40
C PRO A 68 1.92 14.82 7.14
N SER A 69 1.82 16.16 7.14
CA SER A 69 0.67 16.84 7.70
C SER A 69 -0.60 16.59 6.90
N ALA A 70 -0.51 16.54 5.56
CA ALA A 70 -1.63 16.19 4.69
C ALA A 70 -2.09 14.74 4.91
N VAL A 71 -1.15 13.79 5.09
CA VAL A 71 -1.47 12.39 5.44
C VAL A 71 -2.24 12.31 6.76
N LYS A 72 -1.79 13.04 7.79
CA LYS A 72 -2.50 13.10 9.09
C LYS A 72 -3.89 13.74 8.95
N ALA A 73 -4.03 14.75 8.11
CA ALA A 73 -5.31 15.43 7.87
C ALA A 73 -6.28 14.52 7.11
N PHE A 74 -5.81 13.82 6.07
CA PHE A 74 -6.55 12.78 5.36
C PHE A 74 -7.11 11.73 6.33
N TYR A 75 -6.23 11.14 7.14
CA TYR A 75 -6.62 10.09 8.08
C TYR A 75 -7.72 10.53 9.04
N ARG A 76 -7.57 11.72 9.66
CA ARG A 76 -8.60 12.29 10.56
C ARG A 76 -9.91 12.56 9.82
N ALA A 77 -9.84 13.12 8.61
CA ALA A 77 -11.02 13.44 7.81
C ALA A 77 -11.76 12.16 7.38
N ALA A 78 -11.02 11.12 6.98
CA ALA A 78 -11.57 9.83 6.59
C ALA A 78 -12.27 9.14 7.77
N LEU A 79 -11.65 9.08 8.95
CA LEU A 79 -12.29 8.52 10.16
C LEU A 79 -13.54 9.32 10.54
N ALA A 80 -13.50 10.64 10.49
CA ALA A 80 -14.66 11.50 10.76
C ALA A 80 -15.77 11.33 9.68
N ALA A 81 -15.44 10.86 8.50
CA ALA A 81 -16.39 10.53 7.43
C ALA A 81 -16.93 9.09 7.50
N GLY A 82 -16.49 8.29 8.49
CA GLY A 82 -17.00 6.95 8.74
C GLY A 82 -16.09 5.80 8.28
N ALA A 83 -14.84 6.09 7.88
CA ALA A 83 -13.87 5.05 7.58
C ALA A 83 -13.53 4.21 8.81
N LYS A 84 -13.08 2.98 8.56
CA LYS A 84 -12.43 2.15 9.59
C LYS A 84 -10.91 2.35 9.52
N ASP A 85 -10.26 2.38 10.69
CA ASP A 85 -8.80 2.38 10.76
C ASP A 85 -8.22 1.11 10.14
N ASN A 86 -7.22 1.29 9.29
CA ASN A 86 -6.45 0.20 8.68
C ASN A 86 -4.93 0.47 8.75
N GLY A 87 -4.52 1.47 9.51
CA GLY A 87 -3.12 1.83 9.76
C GLY A 87 -2.93 3.33 10.01
N ALA A 88 -2.71 3.69 11.27
CA ALA A 88 -2.50 5.08 11.67
C ALA A 88 -1.30 5.73 10.96
N PRO A 89 -1.27 7.08 10.85
CA PRO A 89 -0.18 7.80 10.20
C PRO A 89 1.17 7.49 10.83
N GLY A 90 2.14 7.07 10.02
CA GLY A 90 3.48 6.69 10.48
C GLY A 90 4.47 6.49 9.34
N ILE A 91 5.75 6.38 9.72
CA ILE A 91 6.81 6.00 8.78
C ILE A 91 6.61 4.55 8.35
N ARG A 92 6.84 4.29 7.07
CA ARG A 92 6.88 2.97 6.45
C ARG A 92 8.28 2.78 5.90
N ASP A 93 8.99 1.80 6.44
CA ASP A 93 10.44 1.62 6.25
C ASP A 93 10.88 1.49 4.79
N GLU A 94 9.95 1.14 3.90
CA GLU A 94 10.28 0.84 2.51
C GLU A 94 9.99 1.98 1.55
N TYR A 95 9.13 2.97 1.92
CA TYR A 95 8.67 3.94 0.92
C TYR A 95 8.26 5.34 1.42
N GLY A 96 8.16 5.58 2.73
CA GLY A 96 7.88 6.93 3.20
C GLY A 96 6.94 7.04 4.39
N TYR A 97 6.07 8.05 4.41
CA TYR A 97 5.12 8.30 5.48
C TYR A 97 3.70 8.12 4.98
N ALA A 98 2.94 7.18 5.57
CA ALA A 98 1.61 6.83 5.08
C ALA A 98 0.60 6.59 6.19
N ALA A 99 -0.68 6.61 5.81
CA ALA A 99 -1.83 6.19 6.62
C ALA A 99 -2.83 5.44 5.74
N PHE A 100 -3.56 4.50 6.35
CA PHE A 100 -4.49 3.62 5.68
C PHE A 100 -5.84 3.63 6.38
N VAL A 101 -6.90 3.58 5.60
CA VAL A 101 -8.28 3.44 6.09
C VAL A 101 -9.05 2.50 5.17
N LEU A 102 -10.12 1.89 5.69
CA LEU A 102 -11.11 1.21 4.86
C LEU A 102 -12.28 2.16 4.60
N ASP A 103 -12.64 2.31 3.35
CA ASP A 103 -13.82 3.06 2.93
C ASP A 103 -15.14 2.33 3.31
N PRO A 104 -16.33 2.88 3.01
CA PRO A 104 -17.60 2.22 3.33
C PRO A 104 -17.77 0.83 2.73
N ASP A 105 -17.15 0.55 1.59
CA ASP A 105 -17.23 -0.73 0.87
C ASP A 105 -16.05 -1.67 1.17
N GLY A 106 -15.11 -1.25 2.04
CA GLY A 106 -13.96 -2.03 2.47
C GLY A 106 -12.74 -1.89 1.58
N HIS A 107 -12.71 -0.96 0.61
CA HIS A 107 -11.50 -0.66 -0.14
C HIS A 107 -10.43 -0.06 0.78
N ASN A 108 -9.19 -0.54 0.63
CA ASN A 108 -8.05 0.03 1.33
C ASN A 108 -7.61 1.32 0.66
N VAL A 109 -7.82 2.43 1.35
CA VAL A 109 -7.47 3.77 0.86
C VAL A 109 -6.29 4.31 1.65
N GLU A 110 -5.22 4.65 0.94
CA GLU A 110 -3.96 5.12 1.49
C GLU A 110 -3.72 6.58 1.10
N ALA A 111 -3.12 7.34 2.01
CA ALA A 111 -2.42 8.58 1.67
C ALA A 111 -0.93 8.42 2.00
N VAL A 112 -0.05 8.77 1.06
CA VAL A 112 1.40 8.55 1.17
C VAL A 112 2.22 9.75 0.70
N VAL A 113 3.30 10.03 1.44
CA VAL A 113 4.42 10.90 1.03
C VAL A 113 5.64 10.02 0.86
N TRP A 114 6.28 10.05 -0.31
CA TRP A 114 7.45 9.24 -0.59
C TRP A 114 8.68 9.69 0.24
N GLU A 115 9.58 8.78 0.53
CA GLU A 115 10.77 9.06 1.33
C GLU A 115 11.62 10.21 0.75
N GLU A 116 11.75 10.27 -0.56
CA GLU A 116 12.51 11.31 -1.27
C GLU A 116 11.92 12.72 -1.04
N GLU A 117 10.62 12.83 -0.79
CA GLU A 117 9.91 14.08 -0.55
C GLU A 117 9.94 14.53 0.92
N LEU A 118 10.32 13.63 1.85
CA LEU A 118 10.40 13.94 3.28
C LEU A 118 11.58 14.83 3.66
N GLY A 119 12.49 15.13 2.72
CA GLY A 119 13.69 15.94 2.97
C GLY A 119 14.67 15.29 3.95
N THR A 120 14.48 14.02 4.29
CA THR A 120 15.45 13.26 5.06
C THR A 120 16.58 12.80 4.15
N PRO A 121 17.87 13.10 4.45
CA PRO A 121 18.94 12.50 3.69
C PRO A 121 18.80 10.98 3.83
N ASN A 122 18.79 10.31 2.68
CA ASN A 122 18.79 8.86 2.52
C ASN A 122 19.65 8.21 3.64
N ARG A 123 19.01 7.68 4.67
CA ARG A 123 19.69 6.89 5.70
C ARG A 123 20.06 5.57 5.06
N GLY A 124 21.23 5.63 4.35
CA GLY A 124 22.02 4.48 4.01
C GLY A 124 21.22 3.30 3.50
N ARG A 125 21.13 3.21 2.19
CA ARG A 125 21.02 1.93 1.51
C ARG A 125 21.99 0.99 2.22
N VAL A 126 21.51 0.19 3.17
CA VAL A 126 22.30 -0.90 3.76
C VAL A 126 22.62 -1.80 2.59
N ALA A 127 23.83 -1.61 2.04
CA ALA A 127 24.36 -2.50 1.05
C ALA A 127 24.29 -3.89 1.66
N ARG A 128 23.42 -4.73 1.15
CA ARG A 128 23.48 -6.16 1.38
C ARG A 128 24.90 -6.59 0.99
N LYS A 129 25.77 -6.72 1.98
CA LYS A 129 27.04 -7.40 1.82
C LYS A 129 26.70 -8.80 1.31
N SER A 130 26.86 -8.99 0.02
CA SER A 130 26.99 -10.31 -0.54
C SER A 130 28.21 -10.92 0.12
N SER A 131 27.99 -11.87 1.03
CA SER A 131 29.07 -12.70 1.57
C SER A 131 29.59 -13.56 0.43
N GLY A 132 30.52 -13.00 -0.33
CA GLY A 132 31.34 -13.73 -1.26
C GLY A 132 32.22 -14.67 -0.45
N LYS A 133 31.88 -15.94 -0.46
CA LYS A 133 32.69 -17.04 0.03
C LYS A 133 33.83 -17.24 -0.97
N SER A 134 34.96 -16.57 -0.72
CA SER A 134 36.21 -16.86 -1.43
C SER A 134 36.76 -18.20 -0.93
N GLY A 135 37.11 -19.08 -1.87
CA GLY A 135 37.64 -20.38 -1.63
C GLY A 135 39.02 -20.38 -0.95
N GLY A 136 39.21 -21.39 -0.15
CA GLY A 136 40.53 -21.83 0.34
C GLY A 136 40.66 -23.31 0.17
N LYS A 137 41.58 -23.73 -0.72
CA LYS A 137 42.02 -25.10 -0.94
C LYS A 137 42.81 -25.61 0.25
N SER A 138 42.66 -26.86 0.63
CA SER A 138 43.75 -27.85 0.76
C SER A 138 43.19 -29.16 1.38
N ALA A 139 43.25 -30.24 0.65
CA ALA A 139 44.13 -31.39 0.76
C ALA A 139 43.98 -32.23 2.05
N GLY A 140 43.60 -33.50 1.91
CA GLY A 140 43.80 -34.51 2.92
C GLY A 140 42.83 -35.69 2.87
N LYS A 141 43.13 -36.69 2.04
CA LYS A 141 42.67 -38.10 2.19
C LYS A 141 43.63 -38.79 3.19
N PRO A 142 43.32 -39.85 3.96
CA PRO A 142 42.82 -41.13 3.39
C PRO A 142 41.88 -42.00 4.31
N ARG A 143 41.23 -42.94 3.63
CA ARG A 143 40.96 -44.36 3.96
C ARG A 143 40.56 -44.81 5.39
N GLY A 144 39.42 -45.55 5.40
CA GLY A 144 39.09 -46.49 6.45
C GLY A 144 37.76 -47.18 6.22
N LYS A 145 37.83 -48.35 5.83
CA LYS A 145 37.00 -49.48 5.48
C LYS A 145 35.94 -49.88 6.52
N SER A 146 34.91 -50.60 5.99
CA SER A 146 34.25 -51.79 6.57
C SER A 146 33.10 -51.52 7.55
N ALA A 147 32.00 -52.10 7.50
CA ALA A 147 31.33 -53.28 7.09
C ALA A 147 29.88 -53.21 7.58
N ALA A 148 28.97 -53.53 6.74
CA ALA A 148 28.01 -54.62 6.75
C ALA A 148 27.22 -54.90 8.05
N LYS A 149 25.92 -54.91 7.94
CA LYS A 149 24.93 -56.00 8.21
C LYS A 149 23.57 -55.43 8.56
N ARG A 150 22.62 -55.62 7.66
CA ARG A 150 21.57 -56.64 7.68
C ARG A 150 20.40 -56.46 8.66
N ARG A 151 19.25 -56.54 8.01
CA ARG A 151 17.97 -57.23 8.30
C ARG A 151 16.98 -56.44 9.14
N ALA A 152 15.89 -56.19 8.54
CA ALA A 152 14.67 -56.95 8.23
C ALA A 152 13.58 -56.69 9.25
N ALA A 153 12.51 -56.19 8.77
CA ALA A 153 11.21 -56.81 8.55
C ALA A 153 10.14 -56.59 9.64
N ARG A 154 8.98 -56.29 9.11
CA ARG A 154 7.61 -56.61 9.60
C ARG A 154 7.12 -55.84 10.83
N LYS A 155 6.03 -55.19 10.78
CA LYS A 155 4.66 -55.52 10.29
C LYS A 155 3.96 -54.22 9.84
#